data_b4cd23f3178e5c8f6793aebc5eef0dc5
#
_entry.id   b4cd23f3178e5c8f6793aebc5eef0dc5
#
_cell.length_a   1.000
_cell.length_b   1.000
_cell.length_c   1.000
_cell.angle_alpha   90.00
_cell.angle_beta   90.00
_cell.angle_gamma   90.00
#
_symmetry.space_group_name_H-M   'P 1'
#
loop_
_entity.id
_entity.type
_entity.pdbx_description
1 polymer ?
#
loop_
_entity_poly.entity_id
_entity_poly.type
_entity_poly.pdbx_seq_one_letter_code
_entity_poly.pdbx_strand_id
1 'polypeptide(L)'
;MRLNVEMAKIITQIYEVQKPAEAKQLIEIGVDHIGSVIVSEDNWKIPLIKETVENIKETASKSSLIPLFKKQEIIFKILDYYSPDIVHFCDDLSNHNNVKENYEDLLHLQKNVKEKFPEIMIMRSIPIVQSGRTETVSTIKLAQIFEPVSDFFLTDTLLTAKSNASTDQQPVNGFIGITGKTCDWDIARKLVKSSSIPVILAGGISPDNVFDGITYVRPSGVDSCTATNAKDENGGLIRFKKDFEKIKRFIKKVRSAEKEINTA
;
A
#
# COMPACT_ATOMS: atom_id res chain seq x y z
N MET A 1 30.85 11.82 -22.90
CA MET A 1 30.72 11.11 -21.61
C MET A 1 29.23 10.93 -21.36
N ARG A 2 28.67 9.74 -21.65
CA ARG A 2 27.27 9.46 -21.35
C ARG A 2 27.20 9.25 -19.85
N LEU A 3 26.53 10.16 -19.14
CA LEU A 3 26.12 9.93 -17.76
C LEU A 3 25.28 8.65 -17.77
N ASN A 4 25.74 7.61 -17.09
CA ASN A 4 24.88 6.47 -16.73
C ASN A 4 23.79 7.05 -15.80
N VAL A 5 22.66 7.45 -16.35
CA VAL A 5 21.45 7.68 -15.56
C VAL A 5 21.07 6.29 -15.07
N GLU A 6 21.32 6.05 -13.79
CA GLU A 6 20.87 4.81 -13.14
C GLU A 6 19.34 4.78 -13.29
N MET A 7 18.88 3.82 -14.09
CA MET A 7 17.46 3.69 -14.39
C MET A 7 16.71 3.35 -13.09
N ALA A 8 15.82 4.22 -12.65
CA ALA A 8 15.06 4.02 -11.43
C ALA A 8 14.18 2.77 -11.55
N LYS A 9 14.47 1.78 -10.71
CA LYS A 9 13.69 0.54 -10.62
C LYS A 9 12.31 0.85 -10.02
N ILE A 10 11.24 0.38 -10.66
CA ILE A 10 9.88 0.46 -10.12
C ILE A 10 9.73 -0.56 -8.98
N ILE A 11 9.42 -0.06 -7.79
CA ILE A 11 9.17 -0.88 -6.60
C ILE A 11 7.91 -1.72 -6.83
N THR A 12 7.99 -3.01 -6.54
CA THR A 12 6.85 -3.93 -6.58
C THR A 12 6.43 -4.31 -5.17
N GLN A 13 5.15 -4.18 -4.84
CA GLN A 13 4.62 -4.43 -3.52
C GLN A 13 3.43 -5.39 -3.57
N ILE A 14 3.38 -6.35 -2.64
CA ILE A 14 2.29 -7.33 -2.49
C ILE A 14 1.87 -7.40 -1.03
N TYR A 15 0.59 -7.11 -0.75
CA TYR A 15 0.01 -7.20 0.59
C TYR A 15 -0.81 -8.48 0.83
N GLU A 16 -1.26 -8.67 2.08
CA GLU A 16 -1.99 -9.83 2.58
C GLU A 16 -1.17 -11.13 2.56
N VAL A 17 0.11 -11.04 2.88
CA VAL A 17 1.02 -12.18 3.02
C VAL A 17 1.19 -12.49 4.51
N GLN A 18 0.64 -13.61 4.96
CA GLN A 18 0.57 -13.95 6.39
C GLN A 18 1.41 -15.17 6.76
N LYS A 19 2.07 -15.79 5.79
CA LYS A 19 2.79 -17.06 5.99
C LYS A 19 4.21 -16.99 5.43
N PRO A 20 5.21 -17.54 6.15
CA PRO A 20 6.61 -17.57 5.71
C PRO A 20 6.80 -18.23 4.34
N ALA A 21 6.07 -19.31 4.07
CA ALA A 21 6.15 -20.02 2.80
C ALA A 21 5.70 -19.20 1.59
N GLU A 22 4.69 -18.33 1.76
CA GLU A 22 4.27 -17.39 0.71
C GLU A 22 5.30 -16.28 0.53
N ALA A 23 5.84 -15.72 1.62
CA ALA A 23 6.89 -14.70 1.55
C ALA A 23 8.13 -15.22 0.82
N LYS A 24 8.56 -16.45 1.10
CA LYS A 24 9.69 -17.08 0.41
C LYS A 24 9.48 -17.12 -1.12
N GLN A 25 8.31 -17.54 -1.57
CA GLN A 25 7.99 -17.55 -3.01
C GLN A 25 7.98 -16.15 -3.62
N LEU A 26 7.50 -15.12 -2.89
CA LEU A 26 7.52 -13.73 -3.35
C LEU A 26 8.94 -13.18 -3.46
N ILE A 27 9.82 -13.52 -2.52
CA ILE A 27 11.24 -13.17 -2.56
C ILE A 27 11.89 -13.78 -3.80
N GLU A 28 11.64 -15.08 -4.07
CA GLU A 28 12.16 -15.79 -5.25
C GLU A 28 11.64 -15.19 -6.58
N ILE A 29 10.42 -14.68 -6.60
CA ILE A 29 9.83 -13.97 -7.76
C ILE A 29 10.44 -12.57 -7.93
N GLY A 30 11.06 -12.00 -6.88
CA GLY A 30 11.69 -10.68 -6.89
C GLY A 30 10.74 -9.53 -6.55
N VAL A 31 9.78 -9.77 -5.63
CA VAL A 31 8.94 -8.73 -5.04
C VAL A 31 9.77 -7.89 -4.07
N ASP A 32 9.68 -6.56 -4.19
CA ASP A 32 10.51 -5.63 -3.40
C ASP A 32 9.94 -5.40 -1.99
N HIS A 33 8.62 -5.20 -1.85
CA HIS A 33 7.95 -5.02 -0.56
C HIS A 33 6.89 -6.11 -0.34
N ILE A 34 6.95 -6.80 0.79
CA ILE A 34 6.05 -7.88 1.16
C ILE A 34 5.31 -7.49 2.42
N GLY A 35 3.99 -7.35 2.32
CA GLY A 35 3.16 -6.78 3.36
C GLY A 35 2.26 -7.78 4.08
N SER A 36 2.29 -7.75 5.41
CA SER A 36 1.39 -8.46 6.31
C SER A 36 0.38 -7.52 6.97
N VAL A 37 -0.75 -8.06 7.41
CA VAL A 37 -1.84 -7.27 8.01
C VAL A 37 -2.19 -7.83 9.40
N ILE A 38 -2.26 -6.97 10.40
CA ILE A 38 -2.74 -7.31 11.74
C ILE A 38 -4.15 -6.73 11.90
N VAL A 39 -5.13 -7.63 11.96
CA VAL A 39 -6.55 -7.26 11.92
C VAL A 39 -7.18 -7.08 13.32
N SER A 40 -6.53 -7.59 14.38
CA SER A 40 -7.06 -7.57 15.74
C SER A 40 -6.09 -6.93 16.72
N GLU A 41 -6.57 -5.95 17.46
CA GLU A 41 -5.84 -5.30 18.53
C GLU A 41 -5.58 -6.24 19.73
N ASP A 42 -6.52 -7.13 20.03
CA ASP A 42 -6.41 -8.06 21.16
C ASP A 42 -5.51 -9.26 20.82
N ASN A 43 -5.52 -9.71 19.55
CA ASN A 43 -4.75 -10.86 19.07
C ASN A 43 -3.65 -10.43 18.09
N TRP A 44 -2.88 -9.41 18.46
CA TRP A 44 -1.88 -8.85 17.56
C TRP A 44 -0.59 -9.69 17.44
N LYS A 45 -0.28 -10.57 18.42
CA LYS A 45 0.89 -11.46 18.39
C LYS A 45 0.57 -12.71 17.55
N ILE A 46 1.02 -12.73 16.31
CA ILE A 46 0.82 -13.83 15.37
C ILE A 46 2.20 -14.41 15.00
N PRO A 47 2.58 -15.59 15.54
CA PRO A 47 3.91 -16.17 15.31
C PRO A 47 4.29 -16.31 13.84
N LEU A 48 3.34 -16.72 12.99
CA LEU A 48 3.58 -16.86 11.55
C LEU A 48 3.93 -15.52 10.87
N ILE A 49 3.33 -14.40 11.30
CA ILE A 49 3.69 -13.07 10.77
C ILE A 49 5.09 -12.68 11.28
N LYS A 50 5.43 -12.99 12.53
CA LYS A 50 6.77 -12.73 13.08
C LYS A 50 7.83 -13.46 12.26
N GLU A 51 7.64 -14.75 12.03
CA GLU A 51 8.52 -15.56 11.18
C GLU A 51 8.58 -15.05 9.74
N THR A 52 7.44 -14.59 9.19
CA THR A 52 7.38 -13.97 7.86
C THR A 52 8.27 -12.73 7.78
N VAL A 53 8.16 -11.82 8.74
CA VAL A 53 8.98 -10.60 8.80
C VAL A 53 10.46 -10.94 8.98
N GLU A 54 10.80 -11.89 9.84
CA GLU A 54 12.19 -12.33 10.07
C GLU A 54 12.82 -12.92 8.80
N ASN A 55 12.09 -13.78 8.09
CA ASN A 55 12.58 -14.37 6.84
C ASN A 55 12.81 -13.32 5.72
N ILE A 56 12.07 -12.23 5.71
CA ILE A 56 12.26 -11.15 4.73
C ILE A 56 13.51 -10.32 5.05
N LYS A 57 13.82 -10.07 6.33
CA LYS A 57 14.94 -9.23 6.77
C LYS A 57 16.31 -9.67 6.25
N GLU A 58 16.49 -10.96 6.02
CA GLU A 58 17.77 -11.52 5.52
C GLU A 58 17.90 -11.44 3.99
N THR A 59 17.01 -10.72 3.33
CA THR A 59 16.93 -10.65 1.87
C THR A 59 16.99 -9.21 1.36
N ALA A 60 16.92 -9.04 0.03
CA ALA A 60 16.80 -7.73 -0.60
C ALA A 60 15.38 -7.14 -0.54
N SER A 61 14.38 -7.95 -0.17
CA SER A 61 13.00 -7.49 0.00
C SER A 61 12.82 -6.77 1.34
N LYS A 62 11.82 -5.91 1.44
CA LYS A 62 11.44 -5.22 2.68
C LYS A 62 10.11 -5.73 3.21
N SER A 63 10.04 -5.94 4.52
CA SER A 63 8.81 -6.27 5.22
C SER A 63 7.98 -5.02 5.46
N SER A 64 6.68 -5.09 5.19
CA SER A 64 5.73 -4.02 5.51
C SER A 64 4.60 -4.55 6.39
N LEU A 65 4.14 -3.76 7.36
CA LEU A 65 3.14 -4.19 8.33
C LEU A 65 2.02 -3.18 8.43
N ILE A 66 0.76 -3.62 8.22
CA ILE A 66 -0.44 -2.80 8.40
C ILE A 66 -1.12 -3.19 9.72
N PRO A 67 -1.14 -2.32 10.74
CA PRO A 67 -2.05 -2.44 11.88
C PRO A 67 -3.40 -1.82 11.53
N LEU A 68 -4.50 -2.58 11.61
CA LEU A 68 -5.86 -2.07 11.39
C LEU A 68 -6.50 -1.58 12.71
N PHE A 69 -5.75 -0.77 13.45
CA PHE A 69 -6.17 -0.09 14.67
C PHE A 69 -5.24 1.11 14.95
N LYS A 70 -5.64 2.00 15.88
CA LYS A 70 -5.05 3.34 16.04
C LYS A 70 -4.38 3.59 17.40
N LYS A 71 -4.51 2.66 18.37
CA LYS A 71 -3.95 2.88 19.71
C LYS A 71 -2.43 2.86 19.68
N GLN A 72 -1.82 4.00 19.95
CA GLN A 72 -0.36 4.19 19.90
C GLN A 72 0.40 3.16 20.76
N GLU A 73 -0.08 2.87 21.96
CA GLU A 73 0.56 1.90 22.85
C GLU A 73 0.65 0.49 22.25
N ILE A 74 -0.39 0.07 21.51
CA ILE A 74 -0.42 -1.23 20.86
C ILE A 74 0.45 -1.21 19.60
N ILE A 75 0.40 -0.12 18.84
CA ILE A 75 1.28 0.05 17.67
C ILE A 75 2.74 -0.02 18.11
N PHE A 76 3.13 0.65 19.20
CA PHE A 76 4.50 0.57 19.70
C PHE A 76 4.91 -0.85 20.10
N LYS A 77 4.03 -1.59 20.82
CA LYS A 77 4.28 -3.01 21.14
C LYS A 77 4.46 -3.89 19.91
N ILE A 78 3.70 -3.60 18.86
CA ILE A 78 3.79 -4.32 17.57
C ILE A 78 5.12 -4.01 16.88
N LEU A 79 5.49 -2.75 16.81
CA LEU A 79 6.75 -2.35 16.18
C LEU A 79 7.97 -2.91 16.93
N ASP A 80 7.95 -2.89 18.27
CA ASP A 80 8.96 -3.56 19.09
C ASP A 80 9.04 -5.07 18.83
N TYR A 81 7.89 -5.73 18.72
CA TYR A 81 7.83 -7.18 18.56
C TYR A 81 8.20 -7.65 17.17
N TYR A 82 7.61 -7.04 16.13
CA TYR A 82 7.81 -7.47 14.74
C TYR A 82 9.07 -6.84 14.13
N SER A 83 9.40 -5.61 14.51
CA SER A 83 10.45 -4.78 13.93
C SER A 83 10.45 -4.82 12.39
N PRO A 84 9.35 -4.45 11.71
CA PRO A 84 9.28 -4.47 10.25
C PRO A 84 10.18 -3.38 9.65
N ASP A 85 10.51 -3.47 8.36
CA ASP A 85 11.19 -2.37 7.65
C ASP A 85 10.26 -1.18 7.43
N ILE A 86 8.96 -1.44 7.22
CA ILE A 86 7.95 -0.42 6.92
C ILE A 86 6.72 -0.65 7.80
N VAL A 87 6.23 0.40 8.45
CA VAL A 87 4.87 0.43 8.99
C VAL A 87 3.96 1.21 8.05
N HIS A 88 2.79 0.65 7.73
CA HIS A 88 1.86 1.26 6.79
C HIS A 88 0.56 1.64 7.49
N PHE A 89 0.26 2.92 7.51
CA PHE A 89 -0.97 3.50 8.03
C PHE A 89 -1.97 3.75 6.90
N CYS A 90 -3.14 3.12 6.97
CA CYS A 90 -4.19 3.20 5.97
C CYS A 90 -5.54 3.69 6.55
N ASP A 91 -5.49 4.54 7.58
CA ASP A 91 -6.69 5.16 8.15
C ASP A 91 -7.44 5.96 7.09
N ASP A 92 -8.78 5.96 7.18
CA ASP A 92 -9.62 6.78 6.34
C ASP A 92 -9.44 8.27 6.71
N LEU A 93 -8.87 9.02 5.78
CA LEU A 93 -8.62 10.47 5.89
C LEU A 93 -9.75 11.31 5.27
N SER A 94 -10.84 10.69 4.83
CA SER A 94 -11.90 11.33 4.05
C SER A 94 -13.03 11.95 4.87
N ASN A 95 -12.88 12.14 6.18
CA ASN A 95 -13.95 12.60 7.06
C ASN A 95 -14.82 13.69 6.43
N HIS A 96 -16.05 13.32 6.09
CA HIS A 96 -17.00 14.08 5.28
C HIS A 96 -17.51 15.38 5.94
N ASN A 97 -17.28 15.62 7.24
CA ASN A 97 -17.96 16.70 7.96
C ASN A 97 -17.07 17.67 8.75
N ASN A 98 -15.77 17.37 9.02
CA ASN A 98 -14.87 18.34 9.66
C ASN A 98 -13.40 17.96 9.50
N VAL A 99 -12.72 18.70 8.65
CA VAL A 99 -11.33 18.46 8.19
C VAL A 99 -10.28 18.67 9.29
N LYS A 100 -10.61 19.17 10.46
CA LYS A 100 -9.62 19.62 11.45
C LYS A 100 -9.35 18.69 12.63
N GLU A 101 -10.30 17.89 13.08
CA GLU A 101 -10.18 17.24 14.41
C GLU A 101 -9.49 15.86 14.40
N ASN A 102 -9.39 15.17 13.26
CA ASN A 102 -8.87 13.78 13.22
C ASN A 102 -7.43 13.64 12.69
N TYR A 103 -6.85 14.65 12.06
CA TYR A 103 -5.50 14.49 11.49
C TYR A 103 -4.40 14.74 12.53
N GLU A 104 -4.64 15.57 13.52
CA GLU A 104 -3.65 15.89 14.57
C GLU A 104 -3.21 14.63 15.30
N ASP A 105 -4.15 13.78 15.71
CA ASP A 105 -3.84 12.52 16.39
C ASP A 105 -3.05 11.55 15.49
N LEU A 106 -3.42 11.46 14.22
CA LEU A 106 -2.71 10.61 13.26
C LEU A 106 -1.30 11.14 12.94
N LEU A 107 -1.16 12.46 12.83
CA LEU A 107 0.14 13.11 12.66
C LEU A 107 1.02 12.91 13.89
N HIS A 108 0.47 13.08 15.10
CA HIS A 108 1.17 12.83 16.34
C HIS A 108 1.61 11.38 16.46
N LEU A 109 0.73 10.44 16.12
CA LEU A 109 1.07 9.01 16.09
C LEU A 109 2.27 8.73 15.17
N GLN A 110 2.24 9.21 13.91
CA GLN A 110 3.33 8.99 12.97
C GLN A 110 4.64 9.66 13.44
N LYS A 111 4.54 10.88 13.98
CA LYS A 111 5.69 11.59 14.54
C LYS A 111 6.32 10.81 15.70
N ASN A 112 5.50 10.32 16.63
CA ASN A 112 5.96 9.55 17.78
C ASN A 112 6.56 8.20 17.35
N VAL A 113 6.02 7.57 16.29
CA VAL A 113 6.62 6.37 15.68
C VAL A 113 7.99 6.70 15.09
N LYS A 114 8.11 7.78 14.32
CA LYS A 114 9.37 8.20 13.71
C LYS A 114 10.45 8.56 14.73
N GLU A 115 10.05 9.15 15.85
CA GLU A 115 10.96 9.49 16.96
C GLU A 115 11.42 8.25 17.72
N LYS A 116 10.51 7.30 17.98
CA LYS A 116 10.81 6.10 18.78
C LYS A 116 11.48 4.98 17.96
N PHE A 117 11.16 4.87 16.68
CA PHE A 117 11.61 3.81 15.76
C PHE A 117 12.20 4.44 14.49
N PRO A 118 13.32 5.17 14.58
CA PRO A 118 13.87 5.93 13.44
C PRO A 118 14.31 5.04 12.27
N GLU A 119 14.54 3.75 12.52
CA GLU A 119 14.90 2.76 11.50
C GLU A 119 13.69 2.22 10.72
N ILE A 120 12.45 2.39 11.24
CA ILE A 120 11.24 1.91 10.59
C ILE A 120 10.69 3.02 9.68
N MET A 121 10.61 2.75 8.39
CA MET A 121 10.01 3.68 7.43
C MET A 121 8.49 3.73 7.60
N ILE A 122 7.91 4.90 7.36
CA ILE A 122 6.47 5.12 7.45
C ILE A 122 5.88 5.24 6.05
N MET A 123 4.93 4.36 5.72
CA MET A 123 4.08 4.47 4.55
C MET A 123 2.70 4.98 4.96
N ARG A 124 2.15 5.96 4.23
CA ARG A 124 0.80 6.51 4.46
C ARG A 124 -0.06 6.32 3.23
N SER A 125 -1.23 5.69 3.39
CA SER A 125 -2.27 5.68 2.36
C SER A 125 -2.87 7.06 2.18
N ILE A 126 -2.92 7.54 0.94
CA ILE A 126 -3.58 8.78 0.55
C ILE A 126 -4.81 8.44 -0.28
N PRO A 127 -6.03 8.85 0.18
CA PRO A 127 -7.27 8.51 -0.49
C PRO A 127 -7.39 9.20 -1.85
N ILE A 128 -7.78 8.41 -2.85
CA ILE A 128 -8.18 8.90 -4.16
C ILE A 128 -9.55 8.31 -4.48
N VAL A 129 -10.48 9.12 -4.95
CA VAL A 129 -11.81 8.63 -5.36
C VAL A 129 -11.70 7.57 -6.44
N GLN A 130 -12.69 6.69 -6.50
CA GLN A 130 -12.82 5.73 -7.59
C GLN A 130 -12.92 6.47 -8.94
N SER A 131 -12.26 5.94 -9.96
CA SER A 131 -12.35 6.48 -11.33
C SER A 131 -13.81 6.65 -11.79
N GLY A 132 -14.09 7.78 -12.44
CA GLY A 132 -15.44 8.13 -12.93
C GLY A 132 -16.40 8.67 -11.86
N ARG A 133 -15.95 8.91 -10.63
CA ARG A 133 -16.76 9.57 -9.59
C ARG A 133 -16.53 11.09 -9.61
N THR A 134 -17.58 11.84 -9.21
CA THR A 134 -17.58 13.32 -9.19
C THR A 134 -17.27 13.91 -7.81
N GLU A 135 -17.23 13.08 -6.78
CA GLU A 135 -16.89 13.49 -5.43
C GLU A 135 -15.44 13.95 -5.37
N THR A 136 -15.19 15.00 -4.61
CA THR A 136 -13.85 15.54 -4.43
C THR A 136 -13.27 15.16 -3.07
N VAL A 137 -12.07 14.60 -3.08
CA VAL A 137 -11.24 14.44 -1.90
C VAL A 137 -10.04 15.35 -2.05
N SER A 138 -9.63 15.99 -0.98
CA SER A 138 -8.47 16.89 -0.99
C SER A 138 -7.14 16.11 -1.00
N THR A 139 -6.99 15.14 -1.92
CA THR A 139 -5.85 14.23 -2.03
C THR A 139 -4.50 14.93 -1.89
N ILE A 140 -4.27 15.99 -2.68
CA ILE A 140 -2.99 16.71 -2.68
C ILE A 140 -2.75 17.42 -1.35
N LYS A 141 -3.80 18.05 -0.78
CA LYS A 141 -3.70 18.70 0.53
C LYS A 141 -3.40 17.71 1.64
N LEU A 142 -4.03 16.53 1.62
CA LEU A 142 -3.75 15.46 2.58
C LEU A 142 -2.30 14.98 2.46
N ALA A 143 -1.81 14.77 1.24
CA ALA A 143 -0.42 14.42 1.01
C ALA A 143 0.53 15.48 1.58
N GLN A 144 0.32 16.77 1.31
CA GLN A 144 1.14 17.84 1.87
C GLN A 144 1.16 17.87 3.41
N ILE A 145 0.04 17.52 4.05
CA ILE A 145 -0.05 17.46 5.51
C ILE A 145 0.79 16.30 6.08
N PHE A 146 0.76 15.12 5.45
CA PHE A 146 1.42 13.92 5.94
C PHE A 146 2.86 13.73 5.43
N GLU A 147 3.28 14.44 4.39
CA GLU A 147 4.62 14.30 3.79
C GLU A 147 5.77 14.47 4.81
N PRO A 148 5.75 15.44 5.75
CA PRO A 148 6.83 15.61 6.71
C PRO A 148 7.04 14.43 7.68
N VAL A 149 6.01 13.59 7.85
CA VAL A 149 6.01 12.46 8.79
C VAL A 149 5.90 11.11 8.08
N SER A 150 6.12 11.05 6.77
CA SER A 150 6.04 9.84 5.95
C SER A 150 7.29 9.68 5.10
N ASP A 151 7.64 8.44 4.77
CA ASP A 151 8.75 8.10 3.89
C ASP A 151 8.25 7.61 2.52
N PHE A 152 7.00 7.14 2.46
CA PHE A 152 6.29 6.73 1.26
C PHE A 152 4.83 7.17 1.30
N PHE A 153 4.27 7.47 0.15
CA PHE A 153 2.82 7.45 -0.03
C PHE A 153 2.38 6.22 -0.80
N LEU A 154 1.18 5.72 -0.47
CA LEU A 154 0.48 4.72 -1.24
C LEU A 154 -0.88 5.30 -1.63
N THR A 155 -1.23 5.30 -2.91
CA THR A 155 -2.58 5.69 -3.32
C THR A 155 -3.56 4.58 -2.96
N ASP A 156 -4.78 4.92 -2.51
CA ASP A 156 -5.79 3.88 -2.29
C ASP A 156 -7.17 4.36 -2.67
N THR A 157 -8.04 3.42 -3.09
CA THR A 157 -9.34 3.79 -3.62
C THR A 157 -10.33 4.03 -2.51
N LEU A 158 -10.80 5.27 -2.41
CA LEU A 158 -11.92 5.65 -1.56
C LEU A 158 -13.23 5.37 -2.29
N LEU A 159 -14.09 4.56 -1.65
CA LEU A 159 -15.47 4.36 -2.07
C LEU A 159 -16.34 5.41 -1.37
N THR A 160 -17.03 6.22 -2.16
CA THR A 160 -17.96 7.24 -1.64
C THR A 160 -19.38 6.72 -1.73
N ALA A 161 -20.06 6.65 -0.59
CA ALA A 161 -21.42 6.13 -0.51
C ALA A 161 -22.41 7.09 -1.17
N LYS A 162 -22.85 6.81 -2.40
CA LYS A 162 -24.03 7.43 -3.01
C LYS A 162 -25.19 6.47 -3.28
N SER A 163 -25.04 5.21 -2.96
CA SER A 163 -26.11 4.22 -3.09
C SER A 163 -26.18 3.38 -1.82
N ASN A 164 -27.40 2.99 -1.45
CA ASN A 164 -27.65 2.01 -0.39
C ASN A 164 -27.18 0.58 -0.77
N ALA A 165 -26.33 0.46 -1.79
CA ALA A 165 -25.76 -0.82 -2.20
C ALA A 165 -24.56 -1.15 -1.30
N SER A 166 -24.61 -2.30 -0.66
CA SER A 166 -23.55 -2.84 0.22
C SER A 166 -22.17 -2.95 -0.44
N THR A 167 -22.09 -2.82 -1.76
CA THR A 167 -20.87 -2.87 -2.56
C THR A 167 -20.05 -1.58 -2.60
N ASP A 168 -20.61 -0.46 -2.13
CA ASP A 168 -19.98 0.86 -2.16
C ASP A 168 -19.42 1.29 -0.78
N GLN A 169 -19.28 0.35 0.16
CA GLN A 169 -18.69 0.59 1.48
C GLN A 169 -17.25 0.10 1.53
N GLN A 170 -16.42 0.80 2.33
CA GLN A 170 -15.06 0.34 2.63
C GLN A 170 -15.13 -1.03 3.35
N PRO A 171 -14.32 -2.02 2.93
CA PRO A 171 -14.34 -3.36 3.50
C PRO A 171 -14.00 -3.41 5.00
N VAL A 172 -13.22 -2.43 5.48
CA VAL A 172 -12.87 -2.29 6.91
C VAL A 172 -13.24 -0.89 7.37
N ASN A 173 -14.09 -0.81 8.38
CA ASN A 173 -14.57 0.46 8.91
C ASN A 173 -13.41 1.31 9.47
N GLY A 174 -13.33 2.57 9.03
CA GLY A 174 -12.30 3.53 9.46
C GLY A 174 -10.93 3.38 8.78
N PHE A 175 -10.84 2.49 7.76
CA PHE A 175 -9.64 2.27 6.95
C PHE A 175 -9.99 2.28 5.47
N ILE A 176 -9.04 2.69 4.62
CA ILE A 176 -9.22 2.68 3.16
C ILE A 176 -8.52 1.46 2.54
N GLY A 177 -8.95 1.09 1.33
CA GLY A 177 -8.33 0.01 0.54
C GLY A 177 -9.12 -1.29 0.52
N ILE A 178 -8.47 -2.32 -0.03
CA ILE A 178 -9.02 -3.69 -0.21
C ILE A 178 -10.30 -3.69 -1.09
N THR A 179 -10.53 -2.63 -1.85
CA THR A 179 -11.76 -2.47 -2.65
C THR A 179 -11.73 -3.23 -3.97
N GLY A 180 -10.53 -3.51 -4.49
CA GLY A 180 -10.32 -4.05 -5.83
C GLY A 180 -10.75 -3.11 -6.97
N LYS A 181 -11.14 -1.88 -6.65
CA LYS A 181 -11.57 -0.85 -7.60
C LYS A 181 -10.42 0.08 -7.95
N THR A 182 -10.36 0.51 -9.22
CA THR A 182 -9.32 1.42 -9.71
C THR A 182 -9.59 2.85 -9.24
N CYS A 183 -8.58 3.48 -8.67
CA CYS A 183 -8.62 4.89 -8.32
C CYS A 183 -8.48 5.78 -9.56
N ASP A 184 -8.74 7.07 -9.43
CA ASP A 184 -8.57 8.04 -10.51
C ASP A 184 -7.06 8.28 -10.79
N TRP A 185 -6.60 7.86 -11.97
CA TRP A 185 -5.19 7.95 -12.34
C TRP A 185 -4.73 9.37 -12.69
N ASP A 186 -5.62 10.28 -13.06
CA ASP A 186 -5.28 11.70 -13.25
C ASP A 186 -4.91 12.34 -11.92
N ILE A 187 -5.67 12.02 -10.86
CA ILE A 187 -5.38 12.48 -9.51
C ILE A 187 -4.10 11.81 -8.99
N ALA A 188 -3.93 10.49 -9.21
CA ALA A 188 -2.71 9.78 -8.84
C ALA A 188 -1.46 10.39 -9.52
N ARG A 189 -1.54 10.71 -10.82
CA ARG A 189 -0.47 11.38 -11.56
C ARG A 189 -0.16 12.77 -11.02
N LYS A 190 -1.17 13.53 -10.60
CA LYS A 190 -0.97 14.83 -9.95
C LYS A 190 -0.25 14.67 -8.61
N LEU A 191 -0.64 13.67 -7.83
CA LEU A 191 0.02 13.35 -6.56
C LEU A 191 1.50 13.01 -6.78
N VAL A 192 1.81 12.11 -7.71
CA VAL A 192 3.20 11.74 -8.06
C VAL A 192 4.03 12.96 -8.44
N LYS A 193 3.47 13.90 -9.21
CA LYS A 193 4.18 15.11 -9.63
C LYS A 193 4.39 16.15 -8.52
N SER A 194 3.53 16.15 -7.50
CA SER A 194 3.57 17.14 -6.42
C SER A 194 4.28 16.65 -5.16
N SER A 195 4.47 15.36 -5.02
CA SER A 195 5.12 14.75 -3.84
C SER A 195 6.65 14.80 -3.95
N SER A 196 7.32 15.12 -2.85
CA SER A 196 8.78 15.03 -2.72
C SER A 196 9.25 13.64 -2.25
N ILE A 197 8.34 12.81 -1.77
CA ILE A 197 8.62 11.42 -1.38
C ILE A 197 8.05 10.42 -2.39
N PRO A 198 8.60 9.18 -2.46
CA PRO A 198 8.12 8.16 -3.38
C PRO A 198 6.64 7.83 -3.20
N VAL A 199 5.92 7.74 -4.33
CA VAL A 199 4.50 7.34 -4.37
C VAL A 199 4.36 5.95 -4.98
N ILE A 200 3.71 5.04 -4.25
CA ILE A 200 3.33 3.70 -4.71
C ILE A 200 1.90 3.76 -5.24
N LEU A 201 1.70 3.40 -6.51
CA LEU A 201 0.37 3.35 -7.12
C LEU A 201 -0.34 2.06 -6.69
N ALA A 202 -1.42 2.21 -5.96
CA ALA A 202 -2.36 1.15 -5.57
C ALA A 202 -3.80 1.53 -5.94
N GLY A 203 -4.76 0.77 -5.45
CA GLY A 203 -6.18 0.92 -5.82
C GLY A 203 -6.50 0.21 -7.12
N GLY A 204 -6.89 -1.07 -7.03
CA GLY A 204 -7.30 -1.91 -8.15
C GLY A 204 -6.23 -2.22 -9.19
N ILE A 205 -4.94 -2.10 -8.83
CA ILE A 205 -3.84 -2.46 -9.72
C ILE A 205 -3.72 -3.98 -9.81
N SER A 206 -3.60 -4.48 -11.03
CA SER A 206 -3.67 -5.89 -11.39
C SER A 206 -2.64 -6.24 -12.49
N PRO A 207 -2.39 -7.52 -12.75
CA PRO A 207 -1.57 -7.93 -13.89
C PRO A 207 -2.08 -7.42 -15.25
N ASP A 208 -3.36 -7.05 -15.35
CA ASP A 208 -3.98 -6.65 -16.61
C ASP A 208 -3.87 -5.14 -16.89
N ASN A 209 -3.71 -4.30 -15.83
CA ASN A 209 -3.68 -2.85 -15.98
C ASN A 209 -2.37 -2.18 -15.47
N VAL A 210 -1.48 -2.92 -14.81
CA VAL A 210 -0.28 -2.34 -14.19
C VAL A 210 0.67 -1.69 -15.21
N PHE A 211 0.77 -2.23 -16.42
CA PHE A 211 1.60 -1.64 -17.48
C PHE A 211 1.12 -0.22 -17.82
N ASP A 212 -0.18 -0.07 -18.08
CA ASP A 212 -0.80 1.22 -18.40
C ASP A 212 -0.75 2.17 -17.21
N GLY A 213 -0.97 1.67 -15.99
CA GLY A 213 -0.84 2.44 -14.75
C GLY A 213 0.56 3.05 -14.59
N ILE A 214 1.62 2.28 -14.79
CA ILE A 214 3.00 2.77 -14.70
C ILE A 214 3.30 3.78 -15.79
N THR A 215 2.99 3.46 -17.05
CA THR A 215 3.30 4.34 -18.17
C THR A 215 2.55 5.66 -18.13
N TYR A 216 1.32 5.67 -17.60
CA TYR A 216 0.50 6.86 -17.46
C TYR A 216 0.82 7.69 -16.21
N VAL A 217 0.85 7.05 -15.03
CA VAL A 217 1.00 7.76 -13.74
C VAL A 217 2.45 8.11 -13.44
N ARG A 218 3.41 7.25 -13.86
CA ARG A 218 4.86 7.37 -13.57
C ARG A 218 5.18 7.32 -12.06
N PRO A 219 4.63 6.35 -11.31
CA PRO A 219 4.89 6.23 -9.88
C PRO A 219 6.29 5.67 -9.60
N SER A 220 6.74 5.79 -8.34
CA SER A 220 7.97 5.14 -7.87
C SER A 220 7.82 3.64 -7.65
N GLY A 221 6.58 3.16 -7.49
CA GLY A 221 6.27 1.74 -7.31
C GLY A 221 4.80 1.46 -7.56
N VAL A 222 4.46 0.17 -7.52
CA VAL A 222 3.08 -0.33 -7.70
C VAL A 222 2.77 -1.40 -6.67
N ASP A 223 1.52 -1.38 -6.16
CA ASP A 223 1.00 -2.35 -5.20
C ASP A 223 -0.15 -3.16 -5.79
N SER A 224 -0.19 -4.45 -5.51
CA SER A 224 -1.34 -5.29 -5.79
C SER A 224 -1.68 -6.19 -4.60
N CYS A 225 -2.88 -6.06 -4.09
CA CYS A 225 -3.41 -6.89 -3.00
C CYS A 225 -4.49 -7.84 -3.51
N THR A 226 -5.71 -7.35 -3.68
CA THR A 226 -6.91 -8.13 -4.03
C THR A 226 -6.78 -8.85 -5.39
N ALA A 227 -6.23 -8.17 -6.39
CA ALA A 227 -6.13 -8.71 -7.75
C ALA A 227 -5.12 -9.87 -7.89
N THR A 228 -4.23 -10.03 -6.91
CA THR A 228 -3.26 -11.13 -6.84
C THR A 228 -3.66 -12.23 -5.87
N ASN A 229 -4.84 -12.16 -5.26
CA ASN A 229 -5.37 -13.24 -4.43
C ASN A 229 -5.84 -14.44 -5.27
N ALA A 230 -5.72 -15.62 -4.68
CA ALA A 230 -6.29 -16.85 -5.23
C ALA A 230 -7.82 -16.78 -5.26
N LYS A 231 -8.43 -17.61 -6.08
CA LYS A 231 -9.88 -17.77 -6.16
C LYS A 231 -10.30 -19.14 -5.67
N ASP A 232 -11.49 -19.23 -5.11
CA ASP A 232 -12.16 -20.49 -4.81
C ASP A 232 -12.80 -21.11 -6.08
N GLU A 233 -13.44 -22.25 -5.91
CA GLU A 233 -14.09 -23.01 -7.00
C GLU A 233 -15.26 -22.23 -7.64
N ASN A 234 -15.84 -21.27 -6.92
CA ASN A 234 -16.93 -20.41 -7.40
C ASN A 234 -16.42 -19.08 -7.98
N GLY A 235 -15.09 -18.87 -8.05
CA GLY A 235 -14.45 -17.66 -8.53
C GLY A 235 -14.36 -16.53 -7.49
N GLY A 236 -14.77 -16.77 -6.24
CA GLY A 236 -14.63 -15.85 -5.12
C GLY A 236 -13.16 -15.67 -4.70
N LEU A 237 -12.79 -14.46 -4.29
CA LEU A 237 -11.42 -14.17 -3.85
C LEU A 237 -11.19 -14.72 -2.43
N ILE A 238 -10.08 -15.46 -2.26
CA ILE A 238 -9.65 -15.96 -0.96
C ILE A 238 -8.68 -14.96 -0.36
N ARG A 239 -9.10 -14.20 0.65
CA ARG A 239 -8.21 -13.30 1.39
C ARG A 239 -7.06 -14.07 2.05
N PHE A 240 -5.89 -13.43 2.14
CA PHE A 240 -4.68 -14.00 2.75
C PHE A 240 -4.17 -15.29 2.06
N LYS A 241 -4.52 -15.50 0.78
CA LYS A 241 -3.97 -16.57 -0.05
C LYS A 241 -3.60 -16.03 -1.42
N LYS A 242 -2.32 -16.10 -1.77
CA LYS A 242 -1.80 -15.54 -3.02
C LYS A 242 -1.85 -16.53 -4.18
N ASP A 243 -2.06 -15.98 -5.40
CA ASP A 243 -1.94 -16.68 -6.67
C ASP A 243 -0.59 -16.29 -7.31
N PHE A 244 0.38 -17.17 -7.22
CA PHE A 244 1.76 -16.88 -7.65
C PHE A 244 1.88 -16.73 -9.18
N GLU A 245 1.02 -17.34 -9.97
CA GLU A 245 1.04 -17.15 -11.43
C GLU A 245 0.57 -15.74 -11.81
N LYS A 246 -0.45 -15.21 -11.11
CA LYS A 246 -0.84 -13.81 -11.25
C LYS A 246 0.30 -12.87 -10.85
N ILE A 247 1.01 -13.16 -9.74
CA ILE A 247 2.11 -12.34 -9.26
C ILE A 247 3.28 -12.36 -10.27
N LYS A 248 3.68 -13.51 -10.80
CA LYS A 248 4.70 -13.59 -11.85
C LYS A 248 4.33 -12.77 -13.08
N ARG A 249 3.05 -12.84 -13.50
CA ARG A 249 2.54 -12.04 -14.62
C ARG A 249 2.57 -10.55 -14.29
N PHE A 250 2.21 -10.17 -13.07
CA PHE A 250 2.28 -8.80 -12.57
C PHE A 250 3.72 -8.27 -12.63
N ILE A 251 4.68 -8.96 -12.03
CA ILE A 251 6.10 -8.56 -12.04
C ILE A 251 6.63 -8.44 -13.47
N LYS A 252 6.33 -9.41 -14.35
CA LYS A 252 6.73 -9.35 -15.76
C LYS A 252 6.21 -8.08 -16.45
N LYS A 253 4.97 -7.69 -16.21
CA LYS A 253 4.36 -6.46 -16.76
C LYS A 253 4.99 -5.20 -16.19
N VAL A 254 5.30 -5.17 -14.88
CA VAL A 254 6.04 -4.07 -14.26
C VAL A 254 7.39 -3.87 -14.92
N ARG A 255 8.18 -4.95 -15.08
CA ARG A 255 9.51 -4.86 -15.71
C ARG A 255 9.46 -4.48 -17.19
N SER A 256 8.35 -4.81 -17.91
CA SER A 256 8.11 -4.35 -19.26
C SER A 256 7.82 -2.84 -19.31
N ALA A 257 6.96 -2.34 -18.41
CA ALA A 257 6.66 -0.92 -18.33
C ALA A 257 7.89 -0.09 -17.89
N GLU A 258 8.69 -0.61 -16.95
CA GLU A 258 9.96 0.00 -16.54
C GLU A 258 10.91 0.22 -17.71
N LYS A 259 11.06 -0.77 -18.58
CA LYS A 259 11.87 -0.63 -19.82
C LYS A 259 11.30 0.44 -20.75
N GLU A 260 9.99 0.44 -20.97
CA GLU A 260 9.31 1.41 -21.82
C GLU A 260 9.54 2.85 -21.33
N ILE A 261 9.35 3.11 -20.03
CA ILE A 261 9.49 4.46 -19.48
C ILE A 261 10.94 4.96 -19.44
N ASN A 262 11.90 4.05 -19.43
CA ASN A 262 13.33 4.39 -19.39
C ASN A 262 13.91 4.58 -20.79
N THR A 263 13.18 4.19 -21.85
CA THR A 263 13.59 4.35 -23.26
C THR A 263 12.88 5.51 -23.94
N ALA A 264 11.81 6.05 -23.37
CA ALA A 264 11.03 7.19 -23.87
C ALA A 264 11.55 8.54 -23.33
#